data_078e18296cd0bad0fd83dfff59fc3979
#
_entry.id   078e18296cd0bad0fd83dfff59fc3979
#
_cell.length_a   1.000
_cell.length_b   1.000
_cell.length_c   1.000
_cell.angle_alpha   90.00
_cell.angle_beta   90.00
_cell.angle_gamma   90.00
#
_symmetry.space_group_name_H-M   'P 1'
#
loop_
_entity.id
_entity.type
_entity.pdbx_description
1 polymer ?
#
loop_
_entity_poly.entity_id
_entity_poly.type
_entity_poly.pdbx_seq_one_letter_code
_entity_poly.pdbx_strand_id
1 'polypeptide(L)'
;MKKSPPVDRRTFIGTTAATGLTAVSAKSYGRILGANDRLNIGFIGCGGIAANRRGAHLFELLKLYETENFEFIAMCDIWDQRAKAFRDAVRNAGSGNPDVIHDYHDLIARSDIDYVSIHTPEHWHAQMTIDSLDAGKHVYCEKP
;
A
#
# COMPACT_ATOMS: atom_id res chain seq x y z
N MET A 1 -40.53 34.08 21.67
CA MET A 1 -39.54 33.19 21.03
C MET A 1 -39.59 33.42 19.52
N LYS A 2 -38.53 34.03 18.93
CA LYS A 2 -38.44 34.26 17.47
C LYS A 2 -37.91 32.97 16.83
N LYS A 3 -38.72 32.33 15.97
CA LYS A 3 -38.28 31.20 15.12
C LYS A 3 -37.27 31.70 14.11
N SER A 4 -36.11 31.03 14.05
CA SER A 4 -35.11 31.24 13.00
C SER A 4 -35.70 30.82 11.65
N PRO A 5 -35.44 31.57 10.55
CA PRO A 5 -35.91 31.20 9.23
C PRO A 5 -35.23 29.91 8.75
N PRO A 6 -35.92 29.10 7.93
CA PRO A 6 -35.31 27.90 7.38
C PRO A 6 -34.14 28.26 6.46
N VAL A 7 -33.02 27.56 6.63
CA VAL A 7 -31.83 27.74 5.79
C VAL A 7 -32.13 27.11 4.40
N ASP A 8 -32.18 27.95 3.36
CA ASP A 8 -32.37 27.54 1.99
C ASP A 8 -31.09 26.84 1.45
N ARG A 9 -31.25 25.84 0.58
CA ARG A 9 -30.17 25.08 -0.05
C ARG A 9 -29.10 25.94 -0.74
N ARG A 10 -29.53 27.10 -1.30
CA ARG A 10 -28.62 28.07 -1.93
C ARG A 10 -27.75 28.81 -0.91
N THR A 11 -28.29 29.10 0.27
CA THR A 11 -27.56 29.76 1.37
C THR A 11 -26.56 28.78 2.00
N PHE A 12 -26.89 27.48 2.06
CA PHE A 12 -25.97 26.45 2.55
C PHE A 12 -24.75 26.30 1.65
N ILE A 13 -24.94 26.30 0.33
CA ILE A 13 -23.83 26.19 -0.65
C ILE A 13 -22.95 27.47 -0.62
N GLY A 14 -23.53 28.63 -0.40
CA GLY A 14 -22.79 29.89 -0.33
C GLY A 14 -21.93 30.05 0.92
N THR A 15 -22.34 29.47 2.06
CA THR A 15 -21.59 29.58 3.34
C THR A 15 -20.44 28.57 3.44
N THR A 16 -20.49 27.45 2.71
CA THR A 16 -19.39 26.47 2.65
C THR A 16 -18.24 26.88 1.73
N ALA A 17 -18.46 27.89 0.86
CA ALA A 17 -17.42 28.39 -0.05
C ALA A 17 -16.37 29.30 0.60
N ALA A 18 -16.59 29.73 1.87
CA ALA A 18 -15.73 30.70 2.55
C ALA A 18 -14.79 30.12 3.61
N THR A 19 -14.87 28.80 3.89
CA THR A 19 -13.94 28.13 4.80
C THR A 19 -13.01 27.23 3.99
N GLY A 20 -11.83 27.79 3.66
CA GLY A 20 -10.61 27.04 3.37
C GLY A 20 -10.75 25.83 2.43
N LEU A 21 -10.86 26.06 1.13
CA LEU A 21 -10.41 25.11 0.13
C LEU A 21 -8.90 24.93 0.37
N THR A 22 -8.53 23.98 1.26
CA THR A 22 -7.23 23.37 1.16
C THR A 22 -7.18 22.76 -0.24
N ALA A 23 -6.33 23.31 -1.09
CA ALA A 23 -6.09 22.79 -2.42
C ALA A 23 -5.58 21.34 -2.26
N VAL A 24 -6.50 20.38 -2.30
CA VAL A 24 -6.16 18.97 -2.41
C VAL A 24 -5.52 18.87 -3.79
N SER A 25 -4.21 18.61 -3.83
CA SER A 25 -3.47 18.56 -5.08
C SER A 25 -4.13 17.56 -6.03
N ALA A 26 -4.07 17.80 -7.34
CA ALA A 26 -4.60 16.88 -8.36
C ALA A 26 -4.08 15.43 -8.15
N LYS A 27 -2.88 15.29 -7.58
CA LYS A 27 -2.27 14.04 -7.15
C LYS A 27 -3.08 13.31 -6.05
N SER A 28 -3.73 14.05 -5.16
CA SER A 28 -4.61 13.50 -4.11
C SER A 28 -5.96 13.06 -4.66
N TYR A 29 -6.50 13.75 -5.67
CA TYR A 29 -7.75 13.36 -6.33
C TYR A 29 -7.59 12.09 -7.16
N GLY A 30 -6.48 11.92 -7.87
CA GLY A 30 -6.19 10.71 -8.64
C GLY A 30 -6.10 9.45 -7.77
N ARG A 31 -5.74 9.61 -6.48
CA ARG A 31 -5.70 8.51 -5.50
C ARG A 31 -7.06 8.17 -4.89
N ILE A 32 -8.02 9.08 -4.93
CA ILE A 32 -9.37 8.86 -4.38
C ILE A 32 -10.28 8.21 -5.42
N LEU A 33 -10.13 8.59 -6.70
CA LEU A 33 -10.84 7.96 -7.82
C LEU A 33 -10.24 6.58 -8.06
N GLY A 34 -11.01 5.52 -7.78
CA GLY A 34 -10.58 4.14 -7.94
C GLY A 34 -9.91 3.55 -6.68
N ALA A 35 -10.18 4.12 -5.49
CA ALA A 35 -9.69 3.53 -4.22
C ALA A 35 -10.15 2.08 -4.03
N ASN A 36 -11.30 1.69 -4.59
CA ASN A 36 -11.79 0.31 -4.59
C ASN A 36 -11.09 -0.59 -5.62
N ASP A 37 -10.40 0.01 -6.60
CA ASP A 37 -9.65 -0.71 -7.64
C ASP A 37 -8.14 -0.69 -7.36
N ARG A 38 -7.74 -0.21 -6.17
CA ARG A 38 -6.34 -0.16 -5.78
C ARG A 38 -5.84 -1.55 -5.42
N LEU A 39 -4.71 -1.95 -6.00
CA LEU A 39 -4.02 -3.18 -5.66
C LEU A 39 -3.18 -3.00 -4.40
N ASN A 40 -3.54 -3.68 -3.33
CA ASN A 40 -2.83 -3.64 -2.06
C ASN A 40 -1.76 -4.74 -2.00
N ILE A 41 -0.51 -4.33 -1.86
CA ILE A 41 0.65 -5.21 -1.95
C ILE A 41 1.23 -5.51 -0.57
N GLY A 42 1.37 -6.79 -0.25
CA GLY A 42 2.19 -7.32 0.83
C GLY A 42 3.54 -7.82 0.29
N PHE A 43 4.62 -7.54 0.99
CA PHE A 43 5.98 -7.90 0.59
C PHE A 43 6.58 -8.88 1.59
N ILE A 44 7.05 -10.05 1.16
CA ILE A 44 7.66 -11.09 2.01
C ILE A 44 9.12 -11.27 1.60
N GLY A 45 10.03 -11.06 2.54
CA GLY A 45 11.46 -11.12 2.31
C GLY A 45 12.03 -9.78 1.89
N CYS A 46 12.44 -8.97 2.85
CA CYS A 46 12.99 -7.63 2.66
C CYS A 46 14.54 -7.63 2.58
N GLY A 47 15.13 -8.72 2.11
CA GLY A 47 16.57 -8.93 2.06
C GLY A 47 17.26 -8.44 0.78
N GLY A 48 18.50 -8.88 0.59
CA GLY A 48 19.44 -8.37 -0.39
C GLY A 48 19.00 -8.30 -1.86
N ILE A 49 18.22 -9.26 -2.37
CA ILE A 49 17.72 -9.21 -3.77
C ILE A 49 16.63 -8.16 -3.89
N ALA A 50 15.79 -8.05 -2.88
CA ALA A 50 14.67 -7.11 -2.86
C ALA A 50 15.12 -5.64 -2.69
N ALA A 51 16.27 -5.39 -1.99
CA ALA A 51 16.67 -4.05 -1.56
C ALA A 51 17.94 -3.48 -2.20
N ASN A 52 18.91 -4.30 -2.57
CA ASN A 52 20.29 -3.82 -2.71
C ASN A 52 20.90 -3.89 -4.11
N ARG A 53 20.16 -4.26 -5.14
CA ARG A 53 20.69 -4.35 -6.49
C ARG A 53 19.92 -3.46 -7.47
N ARG A 54 20.63 -2.94 -8.47
CA ARG A 54 20.00 -2.28 -9.62
C ARG A 54 18.98 -3.24 -10.23
N GLY A 55 17.70 -2.84 -10.23
CA GLY A 55 16.59 -3.68 -10.68
C GLY A 55 15.93 -4.51 -9.56
N ALA A 56 16.18 -4.20 -8.28
CA ALA A 56 15.44 -4.79 -7.18
C ALA A 56 13.95 -4.49 -7.33
N HIS A 57 13.12 -5.52 -7.19
CA HIS A 57 11.68 -5.46 -7.48
C HIS A 57 10.96 -4.30 -6.76
N LEU A 58 11.28 -4.05 -5.48
CA LEU A 58 10.74 -2.92 -4.75
C LEU A 58 11.00 -1.59 -5.46
N PHE A 59 12.24 -1.33 -5.88
CA PHE A 59 12.59 -0.05 -6.51
C PHE A 59 11.97 0.13 -7.88
N GLU A 60 11.77 -0.96 -8.63
CA GLU A 60 11.03 -0.90 -9.89
C GLU A 60 9.55 -0.59 -9.66
N LEU A 61 8.93 -1.20 -8.66
CA LEU A 61 7.56 -0.87 -8.26
C LEU A 61 7.45 0.58 -7.75
N LEU A 62 8.39 1.06 -6.97
CA LEU A 62 8.38 2.45 -6.50
C LEU A 62 8.42 3.48 -7.65
N LYS A 63 9.05 3.17 -8.78
CA LYS A 63 9.03 4.03 -9.98
C LYS A 63 7.63 4.10 -10.61
N LEU A 64 6.85 3.03 -10.52
CA LEU A 64 5.51 2.92 -11.08
C LEU A 64 4.44 3.50 -10.15
N TYR A 65 4.77 3.76 -8.89
CA TYR A 65 3.81 4.17 -7.87
C TYR A 65 3.01 5.45 -8.22
N GLU A 66 3.58 6.36 -9.00
CA GLU A 66 2.90 7.59 -9.42
C GLU A 66 1.92 7.37 -10.58
N THR A 67 2.12 6.32 -11.36
CA THR A 67 1.36 6.04 -12.59
C THR A 67 0.35 4.90 -12.41
N GLU A 68 0.64 3.95 -11.53
CA GLU A 68 -0.17 2.76 -11.30
C GLU A 68 -0.93 2.85 -9.97
N ASN A 69 -2.13 2.29 -9.94
CA ASN A 69 -3.01 2.34 -8.77
C ASN A 69 -2.76 1.18 -7.80
N PHE A 70 -1.66 1.23 -7.05
CA PHE A 70 -1.36 0.26 -6.00
C PHE A 70 -0.83 0.94 -4.73
N GLU A 71 -0.77 0.20 -3.64
CA GLU A 71 -0.19 0.65 -2.37
C GLU A 71 0.53 -0.49 -1.66
N PHE A 72 1.68 -0.19 -1.06
CA PHE A 72 2.34 -1.12 -0.16
C PHE A 72 1.73 -0.99 1.23
N ILE A 73 1.09 -2.04 1.73
CA ILE A 73 0.41 -2.01 3.02
C ILE A 73 1.05 -2.88 4.10
N ALA A 74 1.92 -3.82 3.72
CA ALA A 74 2.65 -4.65 4.67
C ALA A 74 4.03 -5.07 4.16
N MET A 75 5.02 -5.07 5.06
CA MET A 75 6.39 -5.55 4.84
C MET A 75 6.70 -6.64 5.85
N CYS A 76 7.02 -7.85 5.38
CA CYS A 76 7.30 -9.00 6.21
C CYS A 76 8.75 -9.48 6.04
N ASP A 77 9.44 -9.63 7.15
CA ASP A 77 10.74 -10.30 7.23
C ASP A 77 10.93 -10.85 8.65
N ILE A 78 11.57 -12.01 8.78
CA ILE A 78 11.96 -12.58 10.09
C ILE A 78 12.98 -11.70 10.81
N TRP A 79 13.67 -10.82 10.10
CA TRP A 79 14.56 -9.83 10.66
C TRP A 79 13.93 -8.43 10.57
N ASP A 80 13.32 -8.00 11.67
CA ASP A 80 12.59 -6.72 11.81
C ASP A 80 13.33 -5.50 11.24
N GLN A 81 14.66 -5.45 11.37
CA GLN A 81 15.43 -4.32 10.84
C GLN A 81 15.32 -4.20 9.32
N ARG A 82 15.23 -5.34 8.61
CA ARG A 82 15.03 -5.35 7.15
C ARG A 82 13.64 -4.87 6.78
N ALA A 83 12.61 -5.42 7.43
CA ALA A 83 11.23 -4.99 7.21
C ALA A 83 11.05 -3.49 7.49
N LYS A 84 11.64 -2.98 8.58
CA LYS A 84 11.64 -1.55 8.91
C LYS A 84 12.37 -0.71 7.87
N ALA A 85 13.53 -1.14 7.38
CA ALA A 85 14.27 -0.43 6.34
C ALA A 85 13.46 -0.34 5.03
N PHE A 86 12.74 -1.41 4.66
CA PHE A 86 11.85 -1.43 3.52
C PHE A 86 10.66 -0.48 3.69
N ARG A 87 9.98 -0.55 4.84
CA ARG A 87 8.93 0.41 5.18
C ARG A 87 9.42 1.84 5.05
N ASP A 88 10.60 2.14 5.59
CA ASP A 88 11.15 3.50 5.56
C ASP A 88 11.50 3.94 4.13
N ALA A 89 11.97 3.03 3.26
CA ALA A 89 12.17 3.31 1.84
C ALA A 89 10.85 3.66 1.13
N VAL A 90 9.79 2.91 1.39
CA VAL A 90 8.44 3.19 0.85
C VAL A 90 7.92 4.54 1.34
N ARG A 91 8.05 4.82 2.64
CA ARG A 91 7.64 6.11 3.22
C ARG A 91 8.40 7.28 2.63
N ASN A 92 9.72 7.16 2.49
CA ASN A 92 10.57 8.20 1.92
C ASN A 92 10.26 8.47 0.44
N ALA A 93 9.80 7.47 -0.28
CA ALA A 93 9.31 7.61 -1.65
C ALA A 93 7.88 8.20 -1.72
N GLY A 94 7.23 8.45 -0.58
CA GLY A 94 5.86 8.95 -0.54
C GLY A 94 4.81 7.90 -0.95
N SER A 95 5.17 6.60 -0.91
CA SER A 95 4.37 5.49 -1.45
C SER A 95 3.56 4.75 -0.38
N GLY A 96 3.29 5.39 0.75
CA GLY A 96 2.51 4.81 1.83
C GLY A 96 3.29 4.65 3.14
N ASN A 97 2.68 3.97 4.09
CA ASN A 97 3.28 3.66 5.40
C ASN A 97 2.93 2.20 5.77
N PRO A 98 3.57 1.21 5.15
CA PRO A 98 3.24 -0.19 5.36
C PRO A 98 3.53 -0.64 6.80
N ASP A 99 2.72 -1.58 7.27
CA ASP A 99 2.94 -2.26 8.54
C ASP A 99 4.17 -3.16 8.46
N VAL A 100 4.86 -3.33 9.59
CA VAL A 100 5.96 -4.30 9.72
C VAL A 100 5.39 -5.55 10.37
N ILE A 101 5.52 -6.68 9.67
CA ILE A 101 5.00 -7.99 10.09
C ILE A 101 6.18 -8.98 10.18
N HIS A 102 6.21 -9.80 11.22
CA HIS A 102 7.29 -10.76 11.45
C HIS A 102 6.97 -12.13 10.82
N ASP A 103 5.73 -12.60 10.95
CA ASP A 103 5.28 -13.88 10.40
C ASP A 103 4.47 -13.66 9.12
N TYR A 104 4.86 -14.34 8.04
CA TYR A 104 4.17 -14.22 6.75
C TYR A 104 2.73 -14.75 6.79
N HIS A 105 2.41 -15.67 7.70
CA HIS A 105 1.04 -16.14 7.87
C HIS A 105 0.11 -15.02 8.33
N ASP A 106 0.59 -14.12 9.20
CA ASP A 106 -0.17 -12.94 9.62
C ASP A 106 -0.38 -11.97 8.45
N LEU A 107 0.60 -11.89 7.54
CA LEU A 107 0.47 -11.06 6.33
C LEU A 107 -0.58 -11.64 5.37
N ILE A 108 -0.49 -12.93 5.03
CA ILE A 108 -1.42 -13.54 4.06
C ILE A 108 -2.84 -13.68 4.61
N ALA A 109 -3.03 -13.73 5.93
CA ALA A 109 -4.34 -13.76 6.58
C ALA A 109 -5.10 -12.43 6.47
N ARG A 110 -4.44 -11.33 6.12
CA ARG A 110 -5.09 -10.01 5.99
C ARG A 110 -6.01 -9.96 4.80
N SER A 111 -7.25 -9.55 5.03
CA SER A 111 -8.27 -9.41 3.98
C SER A 111 -8.06 -8.17 3.09
N ASP A 112 -7.23 -7.21 3.53
CA ASP A 112 -6.92 -5.99 2.82
C ASP A 112 -5.67 -6.11 1.92
N ILE A 113 -5.05 -7.28 1.82
CA ILE A 113 -3.97 -7.59 0.87
C ILE A 113 -4.55 -8.36 -0.32
N ASP A 114 -4.26 -7.89 -1.53
CA ASP A 114 -4.68 -8.51 -2.78
C ASP A 114 -3.53 -9.30 -3.42
N TYR A 115 -2.32 -8.80 -3.28
CA TYR A 115 -1.14 -9.28 -3.98
C TYR A 115 0.05 -9.46 -3.03
N VAL A 116 0.75 -10.57 -3.15
CA VAL A 116 1.93 -10.90 -2.34
C VAL A 116 3.15 -11.05 -3.24
N SER A 117 4.23 -10.34 -2.88
CA SER A 117 5.52 -10.40 -3.56
C SER A 117 6.54 -11.12 -2.68
N ILE A 118 7.03 -12.30 -3.12
CA ILE A 118 7.89 -13.20 -2.35
C ILE A 118 9.33 -13.12 -2.83
N HIS A 119 10.24 -12.73 -1.92
CA HIS A 119 11.68 -12.55 -2.15
C HIS A 119 12.55 -13.23 -1.07
N THR A 120 12.05 -14.30 -0.53
CA THR A 120 12.75 -15.14 0.47
C THR A 120 13.81 -16.01 -0.16
N PRO A 121 14.63 -16.75 0.61
CA PRO A 121 15.46 -17.81 0.08
C PRO A 121 14.61 -18.89 -0.62
N GLU A 122 15.13 -19.43 -1.72
CA GLU A 122 14.41 -20.29 -2.65
C GLU A 122 13.69 -21.51 -2.03
N HIS A 123 14.23 -22.06 -0.94
CA HIS A 123 13.59 -23.21 -0.25
C HIS A 123 12.25 -22.86 0.41
N TRP A 124 11.92 -21.58 0.59
CA TRP A 124 10.64 -21.08 1.07
C TRP A 124 9.64 -20.75 -0.05
N HIS A 125 10.12 -20.61 -1.30
CA HIS A 125 9.29 -20.12 -2.41
C HIS A 125 8.05 -20.98 -2.62
N ALA A 126 8.21 -22.31 -2.68
CA ALA A 126 7.08 -23.20 -2.94
C ALA A 126 6.02 -23.13 -1.84
N GLN A 127 6.42 -23.21 -0.57
CA GLN A 127 5.49 -23.20 0.56
C GLN A 127 4.75 -21.86 0.64
N MET A 128 5.50 -20.75 0.63
CA MET A 128 4.88 -19.42 0.73
C MET A 128 3.97 -19.10 -0.45
N THR A 129 4.30 -19.59 -1.65
CA THR A 129 3.45 -19.43 -2.83
C THR A 129 2.14 -20.18 -2.67
N ILE A 130 2.19 -21.46 -2.25
CA ILE A 130 1.01 -22.28 -2.04
C ILE A 130 0.10 -21.66 -0.98
N ASP A 131 0.65 -21.32 0.19
CA ASP A 131 -0.11 -20.73 1.30
C ASP A 131 -0.76 -19.39 0.90
N SER A 132 -0.04 -18.57 0.12
CA SER A 132 -0.60 -17.29 -0.36
C SER A 132 -1.73 -17.49 -1.37
N LEU A 133 -1.61 -18.46 -2.28
CA LEU A 133 -2.66 -18.80 -3.24
C LEU A 133 -3.88 -19.39 -2.54
N ASP A 134 -3.68 -20.27 -1.55
CA ASP A 134 -4.75 -20.84 -0.74
C ASP A 134 -5.49 -19.77 0.09
N ALA A 135 -4.77 -18.72 0.51
CA ALA A 135 -5.35 -17.53 1.12
C ALA A 135 -6.05 -16.58 0.11
N GLY A 136 -6.12 -16.96 -1.17
CA GLY A 136 -6.79 -16.18 -2.23
C GLY A 136 -6.01 -14.96 -2.72
N LYS A 137 -4.68 -14.92 -2.50
CA LYS A 137 -3.84 -13.81 -2.95
C LYS A 137 -3.29 -14.03 -4.35
N HIS A 138 -3.12 -12.96 -5.11
CA HIS A 138 -2.24 -12.99 -6.29
C HIS A 138 -0.78 -13.04 -5.84
N VAL A 139 0.06 -13.79 -6.55
CA VAL A 139 1.43 -14.04 -6.10
C VAL A 139 2.43 -13.74 -7.21
N TYR A 140 3.46 -12.99 -6.87
CA TYR A 140 4.74 -12.97 -7.56
C TYR A 140 5.77 -13.66 -6.68
N CYS A 141 6.51 -14.60 -7.23
CA CYS A 141 7.62 -15.23 -6.56
C CYS A 141 8.91 -14.97 -7.35
N GLU A 142 9.94 -14.50 -6.65
CA GLU A 142 11.26 -14.28 -7.27
C GLU A 142 11.83 -15.62 -7.76
N LYS A 143 12.64 -15.54 -8.78
CA LYS A 143 13.36 -16.71 -9.33
C LYS A 143 14.42 -17.21 -8.32
N PRO A 144 14.84 -18.47 -8.40
CA PRO A 144 15.97 -19.02 -7.66
C PRO A 144 17.29 -18.30 -7.93
#